data_567d647d25661d58ffdf53f028297eab
#
_entry.id   567d647d25661d58ffdf53f028297eab
#
_cell.length_a   1.000
_cell.length_b   1.000
_cell.length_c   1.000
_cell.angle_alpha   90.00
_cell.angle_beta   90.00
_cell.angle_gamma   90.00
#
_symmetry.space_group_name_H-M   'P 1'
#
loop_
_entity.id
_entity.type
_entity.pdbx_description
1 polymer ?
#
loop_
_entity_poly.entity_id
_entity_poly.type
_entity_poly.pdbx_seq_one_letter_code
_entity_poly.pdbx_strand_id
1 'polypeptide(L)'
;MNTLNRRVSPIPYSLHAQGRVMNGAFRIDLRNDGRTAAEFQIQSKPDMDALRSYTVEAGNSLCGWWEGAAGTGEYDLTVHGPNGFFRNFRGVLSGADGRVVEVRTTYDVHPHGVRLELSNPTGQELIVSIFDRYNSRTTAFVVDPGESESRRWAVERTGGWYDLTVTVNGNRTFAMQLAGHVENGEDSVSNRLMEAFA
;
A
#
# COMPACT_ATOMS: atom_id res chain seq x y z
N MET A 1 -36.86 0.59 2.20
CA MET A 1 -35.77 -0.26 1.67
C MET A 1 -34.80 -0.51 2.82
N ASN A 2 -34.77 -1.73 3.30
CA ASN A 2 -33.93 -2.12 4.45
C ASN A 2 -32.48 -2.33 3.93
N THR A 3 -31.63 -1.34 4.13
CA THR A 3 -30.18 -1.53 3.99
C THR A 3 -29.74 -2.45 5.15
N LEU A 4 -29.52 -3.71 4.85
CA LEU A 4 -28.92 -4.68 5.77
C LEU A 4 -27.51 -4.19 6.10
N ASN A 5 -27.37 -3.46 7.19
CA ASN A 5 -26.07 -3.20 7.82
C ASN A 5 -25.54 -4.57 8.29
N ARG A 6 -24.82 -5.26 7.44
CA ARG A 6 -24.17 -6.53 7.78
C ARG A 6 -23.00 -6.21 8.69
N ARG A 7 -23.20 -6.41 10.00
CA ARG A 7 -22.09 -6.40 10.95
C ARG A 7 -21.20 -7.59 10.63
N VAL A 8 -19.96 -7.33 10.34
CA VAL A 8 -18.93 -8.34 10.09
C VAL A 8 -18.10 -8.43 11.37
N SER A 9 -17.95 -9.63 11.92
CA SER A 9 -17.09 -9.86 13.08
C SER A 9 -15.67 -9.36 12.82
N PRO A 10 -14.95 -8.87 13.84
CA PRO A 10 -13.57 -8.40 13.69
C PRO A 10 -12.70 -9.45 13.04
N ILE A 11 -12.06 -9.07 11.95
CA ILE A 11 -11.19 -9.98 11.20
C ILE A 11 -9.77 -9.89 11.78
N PRO A 12 -9.10 -11.03 12.06
CA PRO A 12 -7.85 -11.07 12.79
C PRO A 12 -6.62 -10.73 11.96
N TYR A 13 -6.75 -9.90 10.93
CA TYR A 13 -5.66 -9.56 10.01
C TYR A 13 -4.98 -8.24 10.35
N SER A 14 -3.65 -8.24 10.34
CA SER A 14 -2.81 -7.03 10.33
C SER A 14 -1.72 -7.24 9.28
N LEU A 15 -2.00 -6.79 8.06
CA LEU A 15 -1.23 -7.15 6.86
C LEU A 15 -0.37 -5.99 6.40
N HIS A 16 0.86 -6.31 6.02
CA HIS A 16 1.82 -5.37 5.46
C HIS A 16 2.43 -5.93 4.19
N ALA A 17 2.57 -5.08 3.17
CA ALA A 17 3.40 -5.33 2.01
C ALA A 17 4.22 -4.06 1.75
N GLN A 18 5.54 -4.19 1.76
CA GLN A 18 6.48 -3.11 1.55
C GLN A 18 7.37 -3.41 0.37
N GLY A 19 7.37 -2.50 -0.60
CA GLY A 19 8.15 -2.64 -1.82
C GLY A 19 9.37 -1.70 -1.83
N ARG A 20 10.48 -2.18 -2.41
CA ARG A 20 11.67 -1.37 -2.65
C ARG A 20 12.51 -1.91 -3.80
N VAL A 21 13.22 -1.02 -4.48
CA VAL A 21 14.23 -1.40 -5.46
C VAL A 21 15.52 -1.78 -4.72
N MET A 22 16.05 -2.97 -5.01
CA MET A 22 17.25 -3.49 -4.38
C MET A 22 17.99 -4.43 -5.33
N ASN A 23 19.30 -4.20 -5.51
CA ASN A 23 20.16 -5.04 -6.37
C ASN A 23 19.64 -5.23 -7.82
N GLY A 24 19.02 -4.19 -8.40
CA GLY A 24 18.50 -4.24 -9.77
C GLY A 24 17.18 -4.99 -9.93
N ALA A 25 16.51 -5.35 -8.84
CA ALA A 25 15.19 -5.98 -8.83
C ALA A 25 14.25 -5.24 -7.87
N PHE A 26 12.96 -5.48 -8.01
CA PHE A 26 11.96 -5.00 -7.05
C PHE A 26 11.66 -6.10 -6.04
N ARG A 27 11.88 -5.79 -4.77
CA ARG A 27 11.58 -6.69 -3.65
C ARG A 27 10.29 -6.25 -2.97
N ILE A 28 9.42 -7.23 -2.68
CA ILE A 28 8.26 -7.04 -1.80
C ILE A 28 8.46 -7.89 -0.55
N ASP A 29 8.42 -7.23 0.61
CA ASP A 29 8.38 -7.87 1.92
C ASP A 29 6.91 -7.95 2.37
N LEU A 30 6.41 -9.16 2.60
CA LEU A 30 5.07 -9.46 3.09
C LEU A 30 5.14 -9.81 4.56
N ARG A 31 4.31 -9.21 5.41
CA ARG A 31 4.27 -9.51 6.84
C ARG A 31 2.82 -9.59 7.31
N ASN A 32 2.56 -10.55 8.17
CA ASN A 32 1.26 -10.75 8.81
C ASN A 32 1.42 -10.69 10.33
N ASP A 33 1.05 -9.55 10.93
CA ASP A 33 1.04 -9.36 12.39
C ASP A 33 -0.30 -9.78 13.02
N GLY A 34 -1.20 -10.35 12.20
CA GLY A 34 -2.50 -10.86 12.64
C GLY A 34 -2.41 -12.18 13.39
N ARG A 35 -3.57 -12.79 13.65
CA ARG A 35 -3.70 -14.03 14.43
C ARG A 35 -4.00 -15.26 13.58
N THR A 36 -4.21 -15.09 12.29
CA THR A 36 -4.58 -16.15 11.35
C THR A 36 -3.71 -16.02 10.11
N ALA A 37 -3.35 -17.14 9.48
CA ALA A 37 -2.62 -17.14 8.21
C ALA A 37 -3.37 -16.32 7.15
N ALA A 38 -2.63 -15.59 6.32
CA ALA A 38 -3.17 -14.78 5.24
C ALA A 38 -2.51 -15.13 3.91
N GLU A 39 -3.32 -15.20 2.87
CA GLU A 39 -2.83 -15.37 1.50
C GLU A 39 -2.68 -14.00 0.83
N PHE A 40 -1.51 -13.75 0.25
CA PHE A 40 -1.25 -12.62 -0.61
C PHE A 40 -1.13 -13.11 -2.05
N GLN A 41 -1.84 -12.47 -2.96
CA GLN A 41 -1.77 -12.71 -4.38
C GLN A 41 -1.08 -11.54 -5.05
N ILE A 42 0.02 -11.82 -5.76
CA ILE A 42 0.83 -10.81 -6.44
C ILE A 42 0.79 -11.04 -7.93
N GLN A 43 0.38 -10.00 -8.66
CA GLN A 43 0.30 -10.00 -10.11
C GLN A 43 1.24 -8.95 -10.69
N SER A 44 1.96 -9.28 -11.75
CA SER A 44 2.86 -8.39 -12.48
C SER A 44 2.28 -8.02 -13.83
N LYS A 45 2.26 -6.73 -14.19
CA LYS A 45 2.01 -6.28 -15.55
C LYS A 45 3.34 -6.04 -16.28
N PRO A 46 3.48 -6.34 -17.57
CA PRO A 46 2.42 -6.80 -18.49
C PRO A 46 2.10 -8.30 -18.43
N ASP A 47 2.89 -9.09 -17.69
CA ASP A 47 2.67 -10.55 -17.59
C ASP A 47 1.56 -10.86 -16.58
N MET A 48 0.32 -10.63 -17.00
CA MET A 48 -0.88 -10.88 -16.19
C MET A 48 -1.08 -12.36 -15.83
N ASP A 49 -0.41 -13.27 -16.53
CA ASP A 49 -0.52 -14.72 -16.30
C ASP A 49 0.41 -15.19 -15.15
N ALA A 50 1.37 -14.36 -14.75
CA ALA A 50 2.29 -14.67 -13.65
C ALA A 50 1.71 -14.27 -12.29
N LEU A 51 0.61 -14.90 -11.87
CA LEU A 51 0.09 -14.78 -10.51
C LEU A 51 0.97 -15.60 -9.55
N ARG A 52 1.50 -14.95 -8.50
CA ARG A 52 2.20 -15.63 -7.41
C ARG A 52 1.41 -15.52 -6.13
N SER A 53 1.17 -16.64 -5.45
CA SER A 53 0.51 -16.70 -4.15
C SER A 53 1.52 -16.97 -3.05
N TYR A 54 1.36 -16.26 -1.93
CA TYR A 54 2.18 -16.39 -0.72
C TYR A 54 1.26 -16.55 0.48
N THR A 55 1.31 -17.68 1.16
CA THR A 55 0.63 -17.86 2.45
C THR A 55 1.59 -17.46 3.56
N VAL A 56 1.25 -16.41 4.29
CA VAL A 56 2.04 -15.90 5.43
C VAL A 56 1.31 -16.23 6.73
N GLU A 57 1.93 -17.10 7.52
CA GLU A 57 1.42 -17.47 8.84
C GLU A 57 1.38 -16.28 9.80
N ALA A 58 0.56 -16.39 10.85
CA ALA A 58 0.47 -15.39 11.90
C ALA A 58 1.85 -15.10 12.54
N GLY A 59 2.22 -13.82 12.65
CA GLY A 59 3.49 -13.36 13.20
C GLY A 59 4.70 -13.57 12.28
N ASN A 60 4.51 -14.05 11.05
CA ASN A 60 5.60 -14.36 10.12
C ASN A 60 5.71 -13.34 8.97
N SER A 61 6.79 -13.49 8.20
CA SER A 61 7.05 -12.71 6.99
C SER A 61 7.66 -13.57 5.89
N LEU A 62 7.37 -13.21 4.65
CA LEU A 62 7.97 -13.77 3.43
C LEU A 62 8.41 -12.62 2.53
N CYS A 63 9.27 -12.89 1.55
CA CYS A 63 9.60 -11.92 0.52
C CYS A 63 9.59 -12.54 -0.87
N GLY A 64 9.32 -11.69 -1.87
CA GLY A 64 9.41 -12.04 -3.27
C GLY A 64 10.25 -11.01 -4.03
N TRP A 65 10.76 -11.43 -5.21
CA TRP A 65 11.59 -10.63 -6.08
C TRP A 65 11.03 -10.62 -7.49
N TRP A 66 11.05 -9.45 -8.13
CA TRP A 66 10.58 -9.24 -9.51
C TRP A 66 11.62 -8.48 -10.30
N GLU A 67 11.90 -8.97 -11.48
CA GLU A 67 12.65 -8.25 -12.50
C GLU A 67 11.73 -7.24 -13.19
N GLY A 68 12.29 -6.14 -13.66
CA GLY A 68 11.55 -5.19 -14.49
C GLY A 68 11.37 -5.70 -15.92
N ALA A 69 10.50 -5.03 -16.66
CA ALA A 69 10.31 -5.32 -18.06
C ALA A 69 11.62 -5.20 -18.86
N ALA A 70 11.85 -6.13 -19.76
CA ALA A 70 13.07 -6.17 -20.56
C ALA A 70 13.26 -4.86 -21.36
N GLY A 71 14.44 -4.27 -21.25
CA GLY A 71 14.81 -3.04 -21.94
C GLY A 71 14.42 -1.74 -21.24
N THR A 72 13.31 -1.68 -20.49
CA THR A 72 12.87 -0.46 -19.78
C THR A 72 13.13 -0.53 -18.28
N GLY A 73 13.19 -1.72 -17.71
CA GLY A 73 13.27 -1.92 -16.26
C GLY A 73 12.00 -1.50 -15.51
N GLU A 74 10.90 -1.26 -16.20
CA GLU A 74 9.61 -0.90 -15.59
C GLU A 74 9.00 -2.05 -14.81
N TYR A 75 8.36 -1.74 -13.69
CA TYR A 75 7.55 -2.68 -12.92
C TYR A 75 6.18 -2.06 -12.60
N ASP A 76 5.16 -2.90 -12.61
CA ASP A 76 3.80 -2.59 -12.14
C ASP A 76 3.25 -3.86 -11.47
N LEU A 77 3.27 -3.86 -10.13
CA LEU A 77 2.96 -5.01 -9.31
C LEU A 77 1.75 -4.69 -8.43
N THR A 78 0.74 -5.55 -8.46
CA THR A 78 -0.40 -5.47 -7.54
C THR A 78 -0.33 -6.58 -6.52
N VAL A 79 -0.60 -6.25 -5.26
CA VAL A 79 -0.70 -7.19 -4.15
C VAL A 79 -2.12 -7.12 -3.60
N HIS A 80 -2.80 -8.25 -3.60
CA HIS A 80 -4.12 -8.42 -2.99
C HIS A 80 -4.01 -9.32 -1.77
N GLY A 81 -4.75 -9.00 -0.73
CA GLY A 81 -4.87 -9.81 0.47
C GLY A 81 -6.31 -9.80 1.01
N PRO A 82 -6.56 -10.54 2.10
CA PRO A 82 -7.86 -10.54 2.76
C PRO A 82 -8.34 -9.15 3.16
N ASN A 83 -9.65 -9.01 3.34
CA ASN A 83 -10.32 -7.80 3.83
C ASN A 83 -9.99 -6.53 3.04
N GLY A 84 -9.95 -6.64 1.71
CA GLY A 84 -9.71 -5.50 0.83
C GLY A 84 -8.28 -4.95 0.90
N PHE A 85 -7.34 -5.67 1.51
CA PHE A 85 -5.94 -5.28 1.49
C PHE A 85 -5.43 -5.22 0.06
N PHE A 86 -4.93 -4.06 -0.32
CA PHE A 86 -4.43 -3.79 -1.67
C PHE A 86 -3.19 -2.91 -1.63
N ARG A 87 -2.19 -3.27 -2.44
CA ARG A 87 -1.03 -2.42 -2.76
C ARG A 87 -0.78 -2.49 -4.26
N ASN A 88 -0.43 -1.35 -4.84
CA ASN A 88 0.14 -1.31 -6.18
C ASN A 88 1.47 -0.57 -6.10
N PHE A 89 2.48 -1.16 -6.72
CA PHE A 89 3.82 -0.60 -6.83
C PHE A 89 4.15 -0.43 -8.31
N ARG A 90 4.42 0.79 -8.73
CA ARG A 90 4.80 1.11 -10.10
C ARG A 90 6.02 1.99 -10.13
N GLY A 91 6.95 1.71 -11.04
CA GLY A 91 8.18 2.46 -11.22
C GLY A 91 9.15 1.82 -12.19
N VAL A 92 10.41 2.22 -12.07
CA VAL A 92 11.53 1.66 -12.82
C VAL A 92 12.64 1.20 -11.88
N LEU A 93 13.41 0.17 -12.26
CA LEU A 93 14.45 -0.41 -11.42
C LEU A 93 15.77 0.36 -11.41
N SER A 94 15.99 1.25 -12.38
CA SER A 94 17.27 1.90 -12.59
C SER A 94 17.13 3.37 -13.01
N GLY A 95 18.27 4.09 -13.00
CA GLY A 95 18.31 5.52 -13.34
C GLY A 95 17.93 6.43 -12.16
N ALA A 96 17.79 7.71 -12.42
CA ALA A 96 17.38 8.71 -11.44
C ALA A 96 15.96 8.43 -10.90
N ASP A 97 15.10 7.88 -11.76
CA ASP A 97 13.70 7.54 -11.43
C ASP A 97 13.57 6.23 -10.64
N GLY A 98 14.60 5.39 -10.57
CA GLY A 98 14.57 4.14 -9.79
C GLY A 98 14.79 4.35 -8.30
N ARG A 99 15.42 5.45 -7.91
CA ARG A 99 15.61 5.83 -6.51
C ARG A 99 14.60 6.90 -6.17
N VAL A 100 13.54 6.53 -5.49
CA VAL A 100 12.39 7.38 -5.18
C VAL A 100 12.12 7.33 -3.68
N VAL A 101 11.05 7.98 -3.26
CA VAL A 101 10.58 7.91 -1.87
C VAL A 101 10.31 6.46 -1.46
N GLU A 102 10.80 6.06 -0.30
CA GLU A 102 10.40 4.82 0.36
C GLU A 102 9.19 5.09 1.24
N VAL A 103 8.16 4.25 1.11
CA VAL A 103 6.90 4.42 1.83
C VAL A 103 6.71 3.23 2.77
N ARG A 104 6.66 3.49 4.07
CA ARG A 104 6.31 2.49 5.09
C ARG A 104 4.93 2.79 5.65
N THR A 105 4.13 1.74 5.86
CA THR A 105 2.78 1.85 6.39
C THR A 105 2.71 1.21 7.78
N THR A 106 2.11 1.91 8.74
CA THR A 106 1.74 1.38 10.05
C THR A 106 0.28 1.71 10.36
N TYR A 107 -0.34 0.95 11.26
CA TYR A 107 -1.73 1.12 11.64
C TYR A 107 -1.84 1.55 13.09
N ASP A 108 -2.58 2.64 13.32
CA ASP A 108 -2.89 3.12 14.67
C ASP A 108 -4.29 2.60 15.04
N VAL A 109 -4.40 1.82 16.10
CA VAL A 109 -5.70 1.33 16.60
C VAL A 109 -6.40 2.43 17.38
N HIS A 110 -5.66 3.19 18.18
CA HIS A 110 -6.16 4.31 18.96
C HIS A 110 -5.17 5.50 18.92
N PRO A 111 -5.55 6.66 18.32
CA PRO A 111 -6.76 6.91 17.52
C PRO A 111 -6.69 6.15 16.18
N HIS A 112 -7.86 5.69 15.69
CA HIS A 112 -7.98 4.83 14.52
C HIS A 112 -7.44 5.51 13.24
N GLY A 113 -6.43 4.91 12.61
CA GLY A 113 -5.78 5.55 11.46
C GLY A 113 -4.72 4.71 10.76
N VAL A 114 -4.34 5.17 9.58
CA VAL A 114 -3.18 4.70 8.85
C VAL A 114 -2.10 5.78 8.86
N ARG A 115 -0.87 5.38 9.14
CA ARG A 115 0.31 6.26 9.15
C ARG A 115 1.24 5.86 8.02
N LEU A 116 1.66 6.83 7.22
CA LEU A 116 2.71 6.68 6.24
C LEU A 116 3.97 7.38 6.74
N GLU A 117 5.08 6.68 6.71
CA GLU A 117 6.43 7.21 6.84
C GLU A 117 7.04 7.28 5.43
N LEU A 118 7.46 8.47 5.03
CA LEU A 118 8.00 8.81 3.73
C LEU A 118 9.48 9.11 3.90
N SER A 119 10.37 8.23 3.44
CA SER A 119 11.82 8.44 3.54
C SER A 119 12.39 8.79 2.18
N ASN A 120 13.23 9.82 2.13
CA ASN A 120 13.91 10.25 0.92
C ASN A 120 15.35 9.72 0.88
N PRO A 121 15.63 8.61 0.20
CA PRO A 121 16.99 8.06 0.09
C PRO A 121 17.83 8.73 -1.00
N THR A 122 17.31 9.79 -1.64
CA THR A 122 18.00 10.50 -2.73
C THR A 122 18.87 11.64 -2.20
N GLY A 123 19.71 12.18 -3.07
CA GLY A 123 20.50 13.38 -2.76
C GLY A 123 19.81 14.71 -3.08
N GLN A 124 18.49 14.68 -3.40
CA GLN A 124 17.72 15.85 -3.76
C GLN A 124 16.42 15.91 -2.97
N GLU A 125 15.90 17.12 -2.77
CA GLU A 125 14.57 17.33 -2.19
C GLU A 125 13.49 16.65 -3.05
N LEU A 126 12.54 15.98 -2.41
CA LEU A 126 11.38 15.38 -3.06
C LEU A 126 10.10 16.09 -2.63
N ILE A 127 9.27 16.44 -3.60
CA ILE A 127 7.89 16.86 -3.32
C ILE A 127 6.99 15.64 -3.52
N VAL A 128 6.51 15.08 -2.40
CA VAL A 128 5.65 13.89 -2.39
C VAL A 128 4.21 14.33 -2.26
N SER A 129 3.37 13.89 -3.18
CA SER A 129 1.92 14.14 -3.18
C SER A 129 1.16 12.88 -2.81
N ILE A 130 0.19 12.99 -1.89
CA ILE A 130 -0.67 11.90 -1.47
C ILE A 130 -2.12 12.28 -1.75
N PHE A 131 -2.77 11.54 -2.63
CA PHE A 131 -4.18 11.66 -2.93
C PHE A 131 -4.98 10.70 -2.04
N ASP A 132 -5.89 11.25 -1.25
CA ASP A 132 -6.87 10.51 -0.44
C ASP A 132 -8.17 10.42 -1.22
N ARG A 133 -8.52 9.20 -1.67
CA ARG A 133 -9.68 8.96 -2.51
C ARG A 133 -11.00 9.13 -1.77
N TYR A 134 -11.05 8.79 -0.47
CA TYR A 134 -12.27 8.93 0.34
C TYR A 134 -12.64 10.38 0.58
N ASN A 135 -11.64 11.25 0.72
CA ASN A 135 -11.84 12.69 0.93
C ASN A 135 -11.66 13.52 -0.35
N SER A 136 -11.31 12.88 -1.48
CA SER A 136 -11.01 13.52 -2.78
C SER A 136 -10.02 14.70 -2.63
N ARG A 137 -9.00 14.51 -1.79
CA ARG A 137 -8.03 15.54 -1.43
C ARG A 137 -6.60 15.09 -1.69
N THR A 138 -5.80 15.97 -2.29
CA THR A 138 -4.35 15.82 -2.38
C THR A 138 -3.65 16.68 -1.34
N THR A 139 -2.66 16.11 -0.68
CA THR A 139 -1.76 16.83 0.23
C THR A 139 -0.32 16.59 -0.24
N ALA A 140 0.47 17.67 -0.33
CA ALA A 140 1.87 17.60 -0.73
C ALA A 140 2.78 17.90 0.46
N PHE A 141 3.93 17.22 0.48
CA PHE A 141 4.96 17.33 1.51
C PHE A 141 6.32 17.46 0.83
N VAL A 142 7.17 18.26 1.44
CA VAL A 142 8.59 18.31 1.09
C VAL A 142 9.33 17.33 2.00
N VAL A 143 10.17 16.47 1.42
CA VAL A 143 11.03 15.55 2.15
C VAL A 143 12.47 15.81 1.73
N ASP A 144 13.27 16.35 2.65
CA ASP A 144 14.66 16.70 2.41
C ASP A 144 15.54 15.46 2.17
N PRO A 145 16.71 15.61 1.52
CA PRO A 145 17.65 14.51 1.27
C PRO A 145 18.06 13.79 2.55
N GLY A 146 17.86 12.46 2.59
CA GLY A 146 18.19 11.61 3.74
C GLY A 146 17.21 11.71 4.90
N GLU A 147 16.20 12.57 4.83
CA GLU A 147 15.20 12.76 5.90
C GLU A 147 13.95 11.89 5.69
N SER A 148 13.12 11.87 6.71
CA SER A 148 11.82 11.17 6.70
C SER A 148 10.71 12.05 7.26
N GLU A 149 9.56 12.00 6.62
CA GLU A 149 8.33 12.64 7.05
C GLU A 149 7.27 11.61 7.40
N SER A 150 6.55 11.83 8.50
CA SER A 150 5.48 10.94 8.94
C SER A 150 4.14 11.67 8.94
N ARG A 151 3.13 11.04 8.34
CA ARG A 151 1.77 11.58 8.24
C ARG A 151 0.74 10.52 8.58
N ARG A 152 -0.32 10.94 9.26
CA ARG A 152 -1.43 10.09 9.68
C ARG A 152 -2.72 10.50 8.97
N TRP A 153 -3.44 9.52 8.49
CA TRP A 153 -4.82 9.65 7.98
C TRP A 153 -5.78 8.99 8.96
N ALA A 154 -6.72 9.79 9.45
CA ALA A 154 -7.81 9.32 10.30
C ALA A 154 -8.83 8.56 9.45
N VAL A 155 -9.27 7.39 9.91
CA VAL A 155 -10.20 6.51 9.17
C VAL A 155 -11.54 6.30 9.88
N GLU A 156 -11.78 6.99 11.00
CA GLU A 156 -13.01 6.87 11.78
C GLU A 156 -14.26 7.21 10.94
N ARG A 157 -14.17 8.26 10.12
CA ARG A 157 -15.29 8.71 9.26
C ARG A 157 -15.55 7.82 8.06
N THR A 158 -14.59 7.00 7.68
CA THR A 158 -14.67 6.06 6.56
C THR A 158 -14.98 4.64 7.02
N GLY A 159 -15.23 4.46 8.33
CA GLY A 159 -15.48 3.13 8.92
C GLY A 159 -14.26 2.22 8.86
N GLY A 160 -13.06 2.77 9.00
CA GLY A 160 -11.80 2.03 8.96
C GLY A 160 -11.16 1.92 7.57
N TRP A 161 -11.84 2.33 6.50
CA TRP A 161 -11.34 2.21 5.12
C TRP A 161 -10.43 3.38 4.72
N TYR A 162 -9.38 3.06 3.96
CA TYR A 162 -8.47 4.02 3.33
C TYR A 162 -8.14 3.62 1.89
N ASP A 163 -7.86 4.61 1.05
CA ASP A 163 -7.32 4.47 -0.31
C ASP A 163 -6.47 5.70 -0.61
N LEU A 164 -5.16 5.52 -0.55
CA LEU A 164 -4.16 6.56 -0.67
C LEU A 164 -3.26 6.28 -1.87
N THR A 165 -3.00 7.28 -2.71
CA THR A 165 -2.06 7.18 -3.82
C THR A 165 -0.90 8.15 -3.59
N VAL A 166 0.31 7.62 -3.53
CA VAL A 166 1.56 8.36 -3.37
C VAL A 166 2.21 8.55 -4.73
N THR A 167 2.57 9.78 -5.04
CA THR A 167 3.32 10.16 -6.25
C THR A 167 4.44 11.13 -5.89
N VAL A 168 5.45 11.26 -6.75
CA VAL A 168 6.53 12.24 -6.59
C VAL A 168 6.48 13.22 -7.73
N ASN A 169 6.52 14.51 -7.42
CA ASN A 169 6.49 15.56 -8.42
C ASN A 169 7.69 15.44 -9.37
N GLY A 170 7.43 15.59 -10.66
CA GLY A 170 8.45 15.43 -11.70
C GLY A 170 8.77 13.97 -12.08
N ASN A 171 8.38 12.98 -11.28
CA ASN A 171 8.54 11.56 -11.59
C ASN A 171 7.21 10.97 -12.09
N ARG A 172 7.14 10.66 -13.39
CA ARG A 172 5.92 10.13 -14.03
C ARG A 172 5.82 8.61 -13.99
N THR A 173 6.90 7.93 -13.66
CA THR A 173 6.94 6.46 -13.60
C THR A 173 6.50 5.94 -12.25
N PHE A 174 6.91 6.63 -11.18
CA PHE A 174 6.59 6.22 -9.81
C PHE A 174 5.15 6.50 -9.42
N ALA A 175 4.47 5.48 -8.93
CA ALA A 175 3.25 5.61 -8.15
C ALA A 175 3.12 4.42 -7.18
N MET A 176 2.62 4.68 -5.98
CA MET A 176 2.26 3.64 -5.02
C MET A 176 0.84 3.88 -4.54
N GLN A 177 -0.04 2.88 -4.69
CA GLN A 177 -1.39 2.92 -4.11
C GLN A 177 -1.48 1.96 -2.94
N LEU A 178 -2.11 2.43 -1.87
CA LEU A 178 -2.34 1.70 -0.65
C LEU A 178 -3.82 1.79 -0.29
N ALA A 179 -4.51 0.64 -0.29
CA ALA A 179 -5.91 0.59 0.14
C ALA A 179 -6.13 -0.58 1.08
N GLY A 180 -7.18 -0.48 1.89
CA GLY A 180 -7.54 -1.52 2.85
C GLY A 180 -8.40 -1.02 3.98
N HIS A 181 -8.55 -1.86 4.98
CA HIS A 181 -9.28 -1.59 6.21
C HIS A 181 -8.34 -1.70 7.42
N VAL A 182 -8.38 -0.70 8.29
CA VAL A 182 -7.65 -0.76 9.58
C VAL A 182 -8.55 -1.45 10.59
N GLU A 183 -8.11 -2.59 11.10
CA GLU A 183 -8.85 -3.36 12.10
C GLU A 183 -8.63 -2.77 13.50
N ASN A 184 -9.73 -2.52 14.21
CA ASN A 184 -9.72 -2.00 15.58
C ASN A 184 -10.36 -2.98 16.60
N GLY A 185 -10.75 -4.18 16.14
CA GLY A 185 -11.44 -5.18 16.98
C GLY A 185 -12.94 -4.93 17.17
N GLU A 186 -13.51 -3.95 16.50
CA GLU A 186 -14.94 -3.65 16.50
C GLU A 186 -15.62 -4.13 15.21
N ASP A 187 -16.95 -4.18 15.21
CA ASP A 187 -17.72 -4.48 14.01
C ASP A 187 -17.46 -3.44 12.90
N SER A 188 -17.10 -3.89 11.72
CA SER A 188 -16.82 -3.01 10.59
C SER A 188 -18.03 -2.81 9.69
N VAL A 189 -18.01 -1.72 8.90
CA VAL A 189 -19.00 -1.43 7.85
C VAL A 189 -18.41 -1.75 6.47
N SER A 190 -19.27 -2.13 5.53
CA SER A 190 -18.85 -2.39 4.14
C SER A 190 -18.20 -1.16 3.49
N ASN A 191 -17.28 -1.41 2.57
CA ASN A 191 -16.59 -0.36 1.83
C ASN A 191 -17.56 0.44 0.95
N ARG A 192 -17.77 1.71 1.26
CA ARG A 192 -18.69 2.61 0.51
C ARG A 192 -18.28 2.85 -0.95
N LEU A 193 -16.98 2.77 -1.26
CA LEU A 193 -16.53 2.94 -2.64
C LEU A 193 -16.87 1.73 -3.51
N MET A 194 -17.06 0.54 -2.94
CA MET A 194 -17.50 -0.63 -3.68
C MET A 194 -19.02 -0.63 -3.94
N GLU A 195 -19.80 0.05 -3.11
CA GLU A 195 -21.26 0.19 -3.31
C GLU A 195 -21.61 1.12 -4.50
N ALA A 196 -20.69 2.00 -4.92
CA ALA A 196 -20.90 2.91 -6.04
C ALA A 196 -20.76 2.25 -7.43
N PHE A 197 -20.32 0.98 -7.48
CA PHE A 197 -20.12 0.21 -8.71
C PHE A 197 -21.03 -1.03 -8.83
N ALA A 198 -22.00 -1.17 -7.90
CA ALA A 198 -22.97 -2.26 -7.89
C ALA A 198 -24.32 -1.88 -8.54
#